data_f33289a5a1c2f315a5c24936476edcba
#
_entry.id   f33289a5a1c2f315a5c24936476edcba
#
_cell.length_a   1.000
_cell.length_b   1.000
_cell.length_c   1.000
_cell.angle_alpha   90.00
_cell.angle_beta   90.00
_cell.angle_gamma   90.00
#
_symmetry.space_group_name_H-M   'P 1'
#
loop_
_entity.id
_entity.type
_entity.pdbx_description
1 polymer ?
#
loop_
_entity_poly.entity_id
_entity_poly.type
_entity_poly.pdbx_seq_one_letter_code
_entity_poly.pdbx_strand_id
1 'polypeptide(L)'
;MYLYYFTFSLFCLYFHSKSLTFFIYQVALEESSVTKGKDSLLIPEHTEIIASSLVNRCPHRSEIQSIVLADAESHGFLILGSVDSYGHLIVSKLDTCGKDIDRLTYSVLPHDNGIGEGSWSGLCFSPDQWSMAAVARSFCKTVDVYDQDIHIRTLRPLWSPTSLNYMQYLGNGNQSSMLAITEECQLSIWDLRMKENGGCVQRICGIPGDNLYAVCSSSTGNIAVGGADRTVTVYDPRRWRHSSRWVNCSKYEITGLAFSIVDPDYIYIQGVDHEVFCGQWKENKKIFSFRGDSNWLGFSKCSNKDILGGWCDSGSIFIADVVGDDKLVSSE
;
A
#
# COMPACT_ATOMS: atom_id res chain seq x y z
N MET A 1 1.56 -8.54 37.78
CA MET A 1 1.84 -7.46 36.81
C MET A 1 2.71 -8.10 35.71
N TYR A 2 2.05 -8.68 34.70
CA TYR A 2 2.72 -9.31 33.57
C TYR A 2 2.78 -8.27 32.46
N LEU A 3 3.98 -7.69 32.25
CA LEU A 3 4.28 -6.88 31.06
C LEU A 3 4.34 -7.81 29.85
N TYR A 4 3.30 -7.85 29.07
CA TYR A 4 3.38 -8.39 27.71
C TYR A 4 3.99 -7.32 26.81
N TYR A 5 5.29 -7.41 26.58
CA TYR A 5 5.95 -6.67 25.52
C TYR A 5 5.52 -7.26 24.17
N PHE A 6 4.50 -6.69 23.55
CA PHE A 6 4.28 -6.88 22.12
C PHE A 6 5.18 -5.90 21.39
N THR A 7 6.36 -6.33 21.03
CA THR A 7 7.24 -5.60 20.12
C THR A 7 6.64 -5.67 18.72
N PHE A 8 5.85 -4.67 18.34
CA PHE A 8 5.49 -4.46 16.96
C PHE A 8 6.60 -3.67 16.29
N SER A 9 7.32 -4.30 15.39
CA SER A 9 8.24 -3.59 14.51
C SER A 9 7.42 -2.96 13.39
N LEU A 10 6.99 -1.72 13.56
CA LEU A 10 6.50 -0.91 12.48
C LEU A 10 7.72 -0.24 11.84
N PHE A 11 7.99 -0.57 10.59
CA PHE A 11 9.05 0.07 9.85
C PHE A 11 8.46 1.26 9.09
N CYS A 12 8.76 2.46 9.55
CA CYS A 12 8.47 3.69 8.81
C CYS A 12 9.65 4.04 7.92
N LEU A 13 9.39 4.23 6.66
CA LEU A 13 10.39 4.58 5.68
C LEU A 13 10.25 6.05 5.35
N TYR A 14 11.29 6.83 5.68
CA TYR A 14 11.34 8.26 5.40
C TYR A 14 12.16 8.54 4.16
N PHE A 15 11.56 9.27 3.20
CA PHE A 15 12.24 9.77 2.02
C PHE A 15 12.69 11.20 2.22
N HIS A 16 13.95 11.44 1.94
CA HIS A 16 14.38 12.79 1.64
C HIS A 16 14.48 12.93 0.12
N SER A 17 13.72 13.84 -0.47
CA SER A 17 13.58 14.05 -1.92
C SER A 17 14.89 14.35 -2.70
N LYS A 18 16.03 14.40 -2.03
CA LYS A 18 17.36 14.62 -2.63
C LYS A 18 18.41 13.58 -2.26
N SER A 19 18.10 12.59 -1.43
CA SER A 19 19.04 11.54 -1.07
C SER A 19 18.50 10.18 -1.48
N LEU A 20 19.34 9.37 -2.13
CA LEU A 20 19.06 7.96 -2.47
C LEU A 20 19.12 7.06 -1.21
N THR A 21 18.87 7.61 -0.04
CA THR A 21 18.94 6.94 1.25
C THR A 21 17.57 6.90 1.89
N PHE A 22 17.29 5.83 2.60
CA PHE A 22 16.09 5.69 3.43
C PHE A 22 16.45 5.28 4.85
N PHE A 23 15.59 5.68 5.79
CA PHE A 23 15.70 5.33 7.19
C PHE A 23 14.68 4.26 7.52
N ILE A 24 15.08 3.31 8.34
CA ILE A 24 14.20 2.31 8.94
C ILE A 24 14.08 2.64 10.42
N TYR A 25 12.86 2.84 10.90
CA TYR A 25 12.56 3.07 12.30
C TYR A 25 11.83 1.85 12.87
N GLN A 26 12.29 1.38 14.00
CA GLN A 26 11.56 0.43 14.82
C GLN A 26 10.84 1.21 15.92
N VAL A 27 9.53 1.12 15.97
CA VAL A 27 8.69 1.88 16.90
C VAL A 27 7.96 0.92 17.82
N ALA A 28 8.02 1.16 19.14
CA ALA A 28 7.15 0.51 20.10
C ALA A 28 5.85 1.31 20.21
N LEU A 29 4.73 0.60 20.15
CA LEU A 29 3.44 1.14 20.50
C LEU A 29 3.12 0.70 21.93
N GLU A 30 3.02 1.64 22.85
CA GLU A 30 2.42 1.37 24.14
C GLU A 30 0.92 1.15 23.98
N GLU A 31 0.31 0.33 24.86
CA GLU A 31 -1.17 0.23 24.92
C GLU A 31 -1.71 1.61 25.30
N SER A 32 -1.94 2.43 24.30
CA SER A 32 -2.47 3.77 24.52
C SER A 32 -3.99 3.69 24.61
N SER A 33 -4.52 4.40 25.59
CA SER A 33 -5.93 4.78 25.60
C SER A 33 -6.17 5.72 24.42
N VAL A 34 -6.86 5.25 23.41
CA VAL A 34 -7.23 6.08 22.26
C VAL A 34 -8.21 7.14 22.75
N THR A 35 -7.79 8.38 22.86
CA THR A 35 -8.67 9.48 23.23
C THR A 35 -9.49 9.89 22.02
N LYS A 36 -10.81 9.73 22.14
CA LYS A 36 -11.76 10.23 21.15
C LYS A 36 -11.87 11.77 21.30
N GLY A 37 -11.30 12.50 20.36
CA GLY A 37 -11.48 13.97 20.30
C GLY A 37 -12.91 14.36 19.91
N LYS A 38 -13.22 15.66 19.99
CA LYS A 38 -14.42 16.21 19.35
C LYS A 38 -14.39 15.85 17.88
N ASP A 39 -15.52 15.48 17.29
CA ASP A 39 -15.66 15.11 15.87
C ASP A 39 -15.09 13.74 15.45
N SER A 40 -15.07 12.74 16.35
CA SER A 40 -14.56 11.39 16.03
C SER A 40 -13.09 11.35 15.53
N LEU A 41 -12.27 12.28 16.00
CA LEU A 41 -10.84 12.30 15.74
C LEU A 41 -10.12 11.42 16.76
N LEU A 42 -9.32 10.46 16.28
CA LEU A 42 -8.44 9.67 17.12
C LEU A 42 -7.06 10.33 17.17
N ILE A 43 -6.53 10.52 18.37
CA ILE A 43 -5.21 11.10 18.62
C ILE A 43 -4.37 10.03 19.32
N PRO A 44 -3.28 9.54 18.71
CA PRO A 44 -2.37 8.62 19.36
C PRO A 44 -1.63 9.32 20.50
N GLU A 45 -1.54 8.69 21.68
CA GLU A 45 -0.99 9.35 22.86
C GLU A 45 0.53 9.30 22.93
N HIS A 46 1.18 8.18 22.65
CA HIS A 46 2.64 8.08 22.66
C HIS A 46 3.17 6.99 21.74
N THR A 47 4.29 7.30 21.06
CA THR A 47 5.10 6.33 20.34
C THR A 47 6.57 6.54 20.71
N GLU A 48 7.29 5.47 20.99
CA GLU A 48 8.73 5.52 21.26
C GLU A 48 9.51 4.89 20.10
N ILE A 49 10.49 5.61 19.58
CA ILE A 49 11.42 5.06 18.58
C ILE A 49 12.46 4.24 19.33
N ILE A 50 12.36 2.92 19.22
CA ILE A 50 13.33 1.99 19.88
C ILE A 50 14.66 1.97 19.14
N ALA A 51 14.61 1.97 17.80
CA ALA A 51 15.81 1.92 16.99
C ALA A 51 15.59 2.68 15.67
N SER A 52 16.66 3.29 15.20
CA SER A 52 16.72 3.86 13.85
C SER A 52 17.95 3.36 13.15
N SER A 53 17.84 3.00 11.89
CA SER A 53 18.97 2.64 11.06
C SER A 53 18.88 3.34 9.72
N LEU A 54 20.02 3.87 9.29
CA LEU A 54 20.19 4.45 7.97
C LEU A 54 20.69 3.36 7.04
N VAL A 55 20.00 3.10 5.97
CA VAL A 55 20.49 2.24 4.90
C VAL A 55 21.48 3.04 4.06
N ASN A 56 22.76 2.91 4.41
CA ASN A 56 23.87 3.67 3.80
C ASN A 56 24.20 3.24 2.37
N ARG A 57 23.65 2.13 1.91
CA ARG A 57 23.89 1.60 0.57
C ARG A 57 22.57 1.44 -0.16
N CYS A 58 22.05 2.56 -0.62
CA CYS A 58 20.98 2.50 -1.60
C CYS A 58 21.63 2.32 -3.00
N PRO A 59 21.52 1.15 -3.61
CA PRO A 59 22.09 0.92 -4.94
C PRO A 59 21.26 1.56 -6.07
N HIS A 60 20.16 2.23 -5.75
CA HIS A 60 19.37 2.97 -6.71
C HIS A 60 20.19 4.14 -7.28
N ARG A 61 20.06 4.35 -8.58
CA ARG A 61 20.72 5.46 -9.29
C ARG A 61 19.78 6.61 -9.58
N SER A 62 18.53 6.44 -9.29
CA SER A 62 17.44 7.37 -9.53
C SER A 62 16.53 7.45 -8.31
N GLU A 63 15.58 8.37 -8.36
CA GLU A 63 14.63 8.60 -7.27
C GLU A 63 13.79 7.35 -7.00
N ILE A 64 13.72 6.96 -5.74
CA ILE A 64 12.88 5.86 -5.30
C ILE A 64 11.41 6.34 -5.35
N GLN A 65 10.59 5.61 -6.09
CA GLN A 65 9.19 5.94 -6.34
C GLN A 65 8.21 5.13 -5.46
N SER A 66 8.59 3.92 -5.11
CA SER A 66 7.73 3.07 -4.26
C SER A 66 8.58 2.19 -3.36
N ILE A 67 8.09 2.01 -2.14
CA ILE A 67 8.64 1.06 -1.17
C ILE A 67 7.49 0.25 -0.61
N VAL A 68 7.68 -1.06 -0.52
CA VAL A 68 6.71 -2.01 0.01
C VAL A 68 7.39 -2.96 0.98
N LEU A 69 6.76 -3.13 2.13
CA LEU A 69 7.16 -4.11 3.12
C LEU A 69 6.21 -5.31 3.01
N ALA A 70 6.77 -6.49 2.82
CA ALA A 70 6.04 -7.75 2.83
C ALA A 70 6.45 -8.59 4.04
N ASP A 71 5.47 -9.20 4.66
CA ASP A 71 5.70 -10.11 5.79
C ASP A 71 5.91 -11.52 5.28
N ALA A 72 7.02 -12.12 5.66
CA ALA A 72 7.32 -13.53 5.41
C ALA A 72 7.09 -14.34 6.70
N GLU A 73 5.83 -14.31 7.20
CA GLU A 73 5.42 -14.84 8.51
C GLU A 73 5.98 -16.23 8.88
N SER A 74 6.19 -17.09 7.88
CA SER A 74 6.72 -18.43 8.09
C SER A 74 8.22 -18.46 8.40
N HIS A 75 8.96 -17.35 8.24
CA HIS A 75 10.42 -17.34 8.24
C HIS A 75 11.05 -16.38 9.25
N GLY A 76 10.28 -15.58 9.98
CA GLY A 76 10.78 -14.65 11.01
C GLY A 76 11.60 -13.48 10.45
N PHE A 77 11.37 -13.09 9.20
CA PHE A 77 11.98 -11.91 8.58
C PHE A 77 10.96 -11.13 7.74
N LEU A 78 11.26 -9.87 7.52
CA LEU A 78 10.50 -8.99 6.63
C LEU A 78 11.24 -8.84 5.30
N ILE A 79 10.49 -8.68 4.23
CA ILE A 79 11.00 -8.38 2.90
C ILE A 79 10.71 -6.91 2.59
N LEU A 80 11.76 -6.18 2.32
CA LEU A 80 11.68 -4.79 1.87
C LEU A 80 11.96 -4.74 0.37
N GLY A 81 10.98 -4.31 -0.40
CA GLY A 81 11.14 -4.00 -1.82
C GLY A 81 11.15 -2.50 -2.04
N SER A 82 12.03 -2.04 -2.92
CA SER A 82 12.08 -0.65 -3.39
C SER A 82 12.23 -0.60 -4.90
N VAL A 83 11.61 0.39 -5.53
CA VAL A 83 11.72 0.60 -6.97
C VAL A 83 11.99 2.07 -7.27
N ASP A 84 12.90 2.34 -8.19
CA ASP A 84 13.22 3.68 -8.65
C ASP A 84 12.41 4.11 -9.88
N SER A 85 12.58 5.37 -10.31
CA SER A 85 11.82 5.97 -11.41
C SER A 85 12.07 5.30 -12.78
N TYR A 86 13.08 4.46 -12.90
CA TYR A 86 13.34 3.64 -14.10
C TYR A 86 12.88 2.18 -13.96
N GLY A 87 12.29 1.83 -12.81
CA GLY A 87 11.78 0.48 -12.53
C GLY A 87 12.86 -0.51 -12.06
N HIS A 88 14.02 -0.03 -11.60
CA HIS A 88 15.02 -0.88 -10.97
C HIS A 88 14.48 -1.36 -9.62
N LEU A 89 14.20 -2.65 -9.52
CA LEU A 89 13.72 -3.32 -8.33
C LEU A 89 14.89 -3.78 -7.47
N ILE A 90 14.84 -3.45 -6.18
CA ILE A 90 15.77 -3.97 -5.17
C ILE A 90 14.98 -4.57 -4.05
N VAL A 91 15.32 -5.80 -3.69
CA VAL A 91 14.67 -6.54 -2.61
C VAL A 91 15.71 -6.91 -1.56
N SER A 92 15.44 -6.49 -0.34
CA SER A 92 16.28 -6.74 0.83
C SER A 92 15.54 -7.52 1.88
N LYS A 93 16.26 -8.40 2.58
CA LYS A 93 15.74 -9.13 3.71
C LYS A 93 16.09 -8.40 4.99
N LEU A 94 15.09 -8.13 5.82
CA LEU A 94 15.23 -7.50 7.12
C LEU A 94 15.05 -8.55 8.21
N ASP A 95 16.08 -8.72 9.03
CA ASP A 95 15.99 -9.58 10.20
C ASP A 95 15.42 -8.77 11.38
N THR A 96 14.26 -9.19 11.89
CA THR A 96 13.57 -8.50 13.01
C THR A 96 14.24 -8.71 14.36
N CYS A 97 15.11 -9.70 14.49
CA CYS A 97 15.77 -10.08 15.74
C CYS A 97 17.27 -9.79 15.78
N GLY A 98 17.89 -9.47 14.64
CA GLY A 98 19.33 -9.36 14.48
C GLY A 98 19.84 -7.94 14.30
N LYS A 99 21.17 -7.80 14.45
CA LYS A 99 21.89 -6.53 14.22
C LYS A 99 22.19 -6.24 12.74
N ASP A 100 21.94 -7.22 11.86
CA ASP A 100 22.23 -7.13 10.42
C ASP A 100 20.96 -6.82 9.65
N ILE A 101 20.67 -5.54 9.51
CA ILE A 101 19.43 -5.04 8.87
C ILE A 101 19.49 -5.06 7.33
N ASP A 102 20.63 -5.36 6.74
CA ASP A 102 20.83 -5.06 5.31
C ASP A 102 21.51 -6.21 4.57
N ARG A 103 20.75 -7.27 4.29
CA ARG A 103 21.18 -8.27 3.30
C ARG A 103 20.37 -8.11 2.04
N LEU A 104 21.02 -7.50 1.02
CA LEU A 104 20.49 -7.52 -0.34
C LEU A 104 20.15 -8.96 -0.73
N THR A 105 18.90 -9.22 -1.06
CA THR A 105 18.43 -10.53 -1.49
C THR A 105 18.61 -10.67 -3.00
N TYR A 106 18.11 -9.70 -3.77
CA TYR A 106 18.30 -9.62 -5.21
C TYR A 106 18.01 -8.21 -5.74
N SER A 107 18.48 -7.96 -6.95
CA SER A 107 18.28 -6.70 -7.66
C SER A 107 17.99 -7.01 -9.12
N VAL A 108 16.97 -6.37 -9.68
CA VAL A 108 16.50 -6.60 -11.05
C VAL A 108 16.40 -5.28 -11.80
N LEU A 109 17.09 -5.20 -12.92
CA LEU A 109 16.95 -4.11 -13.88
C LEU A 109 15.93 -4.51 -14.95
N PRO A 110 15.01 -3.60 -15.35
CA PRO A 110 14.14 -3.86 -16.49
C PRO A 110 14.94 -4.19 -17.75
N HIS A 111 14.38 -5.00 -18.62
CA HIS A 111 15.05 -5.41 -19.87
C HIS A 111 15.39 -4.22 -20.78
N ASP A 112 14.56 -3.18 -20.75
CA ASP A 112 14.72 -1.92 -21.49
C ASP A 112 15.29 -0.79 -20.60
N ASN A 113 16.17 -1.14 -19.66
CA ASN A 113 16.80 -0.21 -18.74
C ASN A 113 17.53 0.93 -19.49
N GLY A 114 17.29 2.14 -19.02
CA GLY A 114 17.88 3.36 -19.61
C GLY A 114 17.17 3.87 -20.87
N ILE A 115 16.05 3.28 -21.26
CA ILE A 115 15.20 3.79 -22.34
C ILE A 115 14.09 4.64 -21.73
N GLY A 116 13.98 5.87 -22.19
CA GLY A 116 12.94 6.82 -21.80
C GLY A 116 13.32 7.71 -20.62
N GLU A 117 12.33 8.42 -20.10
CA GLU A 117 12.47 9.30 -18.94
C GLU A 117 12.03 8.57 -17.67
N GLY A 118 12.64 8.93 -16.54
CA GLY A 118 12.19 8.50 -15.23
C GLY A 118 10.78 9.01 -14.95
N SER A 119 9.94 8.14 -14.41
CA SER A 119 8.55 8.46 -14.10
C SER A 119 8.09 7.69 -12.86
N TRP A 120 6.82 7.85 -12.50
CA TRP A 120 6.26 7.04 -11.44
C TRP A 120 6.41 5.53 -11.73
N SER A 121 6.92 4.84 -10.73
CA SER A 121 7.02 3.38 -10.70
C SER A 121 6.37 2.86 -9.42
N GLY A 122 5.49 1.86 -9.59
CA GLY A 122 4.79 1.21 -8.49
C GLY A 122 5.31 -0.19 -8.25
N LEU A 123 5.20 -0.65 -7.02
CA LEU A 123 5.61 -1.99 -6.59
C LEU A 123 4.51 -2.63 -5.75
N CYS A 124 4.24 -3.91 -5.98
CA CYS A 124 3.50 -4.74 -5.03
C CYS A 124 4.05 -6.17 -5.02
N PHE A 125 3.97 -6.81 -3.87
CA PHE A 125 4.27 -8.24 -3.70
C PHE A 125 2.99 -9.06 -3.70
N SER A 126 3.10 -10.32 -4.14
CA SER A 126 2.02 -11.28 -3.95
C SER A 126 1.84 -11.57 -2.45
N PRO A 127 0.61 -11.53 -1.93
CA PRO A 127 0.36 -11.81 -0.51
C PRO A 127 0.70 -13.25 -0.12
N ASP A 128 0.61 -14.20 -1.04
CA ASP A 128 0.85 -15.62 -0.75
C ASP A 128 2.31 -16.04 -1.02
N GLN A 129 3.05 -15.25 -1.81
CA GLN A 129 4.40 -15.57 -2.22
C GLN A 129 5.25 -14.30 -2.35
N TRP A 130 6.00 -13.97 -1.31
CA TRP A 130 6.84 -12.77 -1.28
C TRP A 130 7.91 -12.70 -2.40
N SER A 131 8.26 -13.83 -3.02
CA SER A 131 9.19 -13.86 -4.16
C SER A 131 8.58 -13.28 -5.43
N MET A 132 7.24 -13.25 -5.51
CA MET A 132 6.51 -12.70 -6.65
C MET A 132 6.30 -11.20 -6.46
N ALA A 133 6.93 -10.41 -7.33
CA ALA A 133 6.81 -8.96 -7.36
C ALA A 133 6.26 -8.48 -8.70
N ALA A 134 5.43 -7.44 -8.67
CA ALA A 134 4.99 -6.71 -9.86
C ALA A 134 5.45 -5.26 -9.80
N VAL A 135 6.13 -4.81 -10.85
CA VAL A 135 6.69 -3.47 -11.00
C VAL A 135 5.99 -2.75 -12.14
N ALA A 136 5.25 -1.70 -11.84
CA ALA A 136 4.62 -0.85 -12.84
C ALA A 136 5.56 0.30 -13.22
N ARG A 137 5.60 0.64 -14.52
CA ARG A 137 6.33 1.80 -15.06
C ARG A 137 5.40 2.66 -15.90
N SER A 138 5.11 3.84 -15.40
CA SER A 138 4.11 4.73 -16.00
C SER A 138 4.52 5.21 -17.39
N PHE A 139 5.76 5.63 -17.57
CA PHE A 139 6.27 6.09 -18.86
C PHE A 139 6.23 5.00 -19.94
N CYS A 140 6.69 3.81 -19.61
CA CYS A 140 6.75 2.68 -20.55
C CYS A 140 5.38 2.02 -20.77
N LYS A 141 4.38 2.32 -19.94
CA LYS A 141 3.06 1.66 -19.92
C LYS A 141 3.20 0.15 -19.80
N THR A 142 4.04 -0.30 -18.88
CA THR A 142 4.29 -1.72 -18.64
C THR A 142 4.16 -2.06 -17.16
N VAL A 143 3.81 -3.32 -16.91
CA VAL A 143 3.93 -3.93 -15.58
C VAL A 143 4.71 -5.23 -15.75
N ASP A 144 5.92 -5.25 -15.20
CA ASP A 144 6.81 -6.41 -15.25
C ASP A 144 6.59 -7.25 -13.98
N VAL A 145 6.42 -8.54 -14.17
CA VAL A 145 6.22 -9.51 -13.08
C VAL A 145 7.46 -10.37 -12.98
N TYR A 146 7.95 -10.48 -11.75
CA TYR A 146 9.17 -11.23 -11.42
C TYR A 146 8.87 -12.30 -10.37
N ASP A 147 9.55 -13.44 -10.46
CA ASP A 147 9.73 -14.39 -9.37
C ASP A 147 11.20 -14.33 -8.96
N GLN A 148 11.47 -13.70 -7.83
CA GLN A 148 12.81 -13.24 -7.44
C GLN A 148 13.45 -12.39 -8.56
N ASP A 149 14.60 -12.80 -9.09
CA ASP A 149 15.33 -12.15 -10.17
C ASP A 149 14.89 -12.61 -11.58
N ILE A 150 13.97 -13.57 -11.66
CA ILE A 150 13.51 -14.13 -12.93
C ILE A 150 12.32 -13.32 -13.44
N HIS A 151 12.46 -12.73 -14.63
CA HIS A 151 11.34 -12.10 -15.32
C HIS A 151 10.36 -13.15 -15.83
N ILE A 152 9.13 -13.10 -15.33
CA ILE A 152 8.07 -14.04 -15.71
C ILE A 152 7.27 -13.52 -16.90
N ARG A 153 6.89 -12.23 -16.83
CA ARG A 153 5.97 -11.67 -17.82
C ARG A 153 5.95 -10.15 -17.77
N THR A 154 5.73 -9.52 -18.96
CA THR A 154 5.36 -8.10 -19.07
C THR A 154 3.90 -8.00 -19.45
N LEU A 155 3.12 -7.31 -18.64
CA LEU A 155 1.75 -6.89 -18.95
C LEU A 155 1.82 -5.52 -19.65
N ARG A 156 0.90 -5.29 -20.58
CA ARG A 156 0.82 -4.03 -21.33
C ARG A 156 -0.54 -3.36 -21.14
N PRO A 157 -0.68 -2.52 -20.10
CA PRO A 157 -1.84 -1.65 -19.93
C PRO A 157 -2.07 -0.78 -21.16
N LEU A 158 -3.29 -0.33 -21.40
CA LEU A 158 -3.60 0.58 -22.50
C LEU A 158 -3.11 1.99 -22.19
N TRP A 159 -3.22 2.38 -20.93
CA TRP A 159 -2.85 3.71 -20.44
C TRP A 159 -1.72 3.63 -19.42
N SER A 160 -1.23 4.79 -19.00
CA SER A 160 -0.18 4.86 -17.99
C SER A 160 -0.69 4.30 -16.66
N PRO A 161 -0.05 3.26 -16.08
CA PRO A 161 -0.43 2.74 -14.77
C PRO A 161 -0.17 3.80 -13.70
N THR A 162 -1.10 3.88 -12.73
CA THR A 162 -1.09 4.84 -11.63
C THR A 162 -1.07 4.17 -10.26
N SER A 163 -1.57 2.94 -10.16
CA SER A 163 -1.50 2.11 -8.96
C SER A 163 -1.69 0.65 -9.31
N LEU A 164 -1.20 -0.26 -8.45
CA LEU A 164 -1.35 -1.70 -8.63
C LEU A 164 -1.45 -2.42 -7.31
N ASN A 165 -2.20 -3.52 -7.31
CA ASN A 165 -2.35 -4.37 -6.12
C ASN A 165 -2.60 -5.82 -6.54
N TYR A 166 -1.95 -6.78 -5.86
CA TYR A 166 -2.34 -8.18 -5.97
C TYR A 166 -3.69 -8.41 -5.30
N MET A 167 -4.54 -9.15 -5.95
CA MET A 167 -5.85 -9.51 -5.42
C MET A 167 -5.73 -10.76 -4.56
N GLN A 168 -6.28 -10.72 -3.36
CA GLN A 168 -6.46 -11.92 -2.57
C GLN A 168 -7.59 -12.74 -3.20
N TYR A 169 -7.31 -13.99 -3.58
CA TYR A 169 -8.28 -14.85 -4.21
C TYR A 169 -8.96 -15.76 -3.19
N LEU A 170 -10.30 -15.74 -3.18
CA LEU A 170 -11.14 -16.57 -2.30
C LEU A 170 -11.34 -18.03 -2.81
N GLY A 171 -10.46 -18.54 -3.63
CA GLY A 171 -10.55 -19.90 -4.17
C GLY A 171 -9.61 -20.88 -3.47
N ASN A 172 -9.89 -22.18 -3.60
CA ASN A 172 -9.10 -23.28 -2.99
C ASN A 172 -7.67 -23.45 -3.54
N GLY A 173 -7.10 -22.44 -4.17
CA GLY A 173 -5.75 -22.47 -4.73
C GLY A 173 -4.87 -21.42 -4.02
N ASN A 174 -3.75 -21.92 -3.50
CA ASN A 174 -2.79 -21.18 -2.69
C ASN A 174 -1.93 -20.15 -3.46
N GLN A 175 -2.42 -19.52 -4.53
CA GLN A 175 -1.62 -18.53 -5.26
C GLN A 175 -2.47 -17.38 -5.77
N SER A 176 -2.19 -16.19 -5.29
CA SER A 176 -2.70 -14.94 -5.86
C SER A 176 -2.05 -14.70 -7.22
N SER A 177 -2.76 -15.04 -8.28
CA SER A 177 -2.30 -14.86 -9.66
C SER A 177 -2.95 -13.68 -10.36
N MET A 178 -3.77 -12.91 -9.66
CA MET A 178 -4.51 -11.80 -10.23
C MET A 178 -3.98 -10.46 -9.74
N LEU A 179 -3.82 -9.53 -10.69
CA LEU A 179 -3.43 -8.15 -10.46
C LEU A 179 -4.57 -7.20 -10.85
N ALA A 180 -4.86 -6.25 -9.97
CA ALA A 180 -5.67 -5.08 -10.25
C ALA A 180 -4.73 -3.90 -10.53
N ILE A 181 -4.92 -3.24 -11.67
CA ILE A 181 -4.09 -2.12 -12.10
C ILE A 181 -5.02 -0.97 -12.45
N THR A 182 -4.80 0.20 -11.85
CA THR A 182 -5.41 1.44 -12.31
C THR A 182 -4.52 2.07 -13.37
N GLU A 183 -5.14 2.47 -14.46
CA GLU A 183 -4.49 3.09 -15.62
C GLU A 183 -5.34 4.28 -16.08
N GLU A 184 -4.92 5.49 -15.73
CA GLU A 184 -5.73 6.71 -15.90
C GLU A 184 -7.14 6.55 -15.31
N CYS A 185 -8.21 6.68 -16.08
CA CYS A 185 -9.60 6.53 -15.63
C CYS A 185 -10.12 5.08 -15.66
N GLN A 186 -9.27 4.09 -15.86
CA GLN A 186 -9.64 2.69 -16.04
C GLN A 186 -9.07 1.81 -14.95
N LEU A 187 -9.86 0.82 -14.51
CA LEU A 187 -9.39 -0.32 -13.74
C LEU A 187 -9.28 -1.53 -14.66
N SER A 188 -8.11 -2.15 -14.74
CA SER A 188 -7.87 -3.39 -15.48
C SER A 188 -7.47 -4.52 -14.54
N ILE A 189 -7.98 -5.70 -14.83
CA ILE A 189 -7.73 -6.93 -14.07
C ILE A 189 -7.00 -7.92 -14.95
N TRP A 190 -5.93 -8.48 -14.40
CA TRP A 190 -5.02 -9.35 -15.12
C TRP A 190 -4.84 -10.66 -14.39
N ASP A 191 -4.98 -11.79 -15.12
CA ASP A 191 -4.63 -13.11 -14.63
C ASP A 191 -3.28 -13.54 -15.22
N LEU A 192 -2.30 -13.73 -14.35
CA LEU A 192 -0.92 -14.07 -14.74
C LEU A 192 -0.82 -15.48 -15.36
N ARG A 193 -1.81 -16.33 -15.18
CA ARG A 193 -1.87 -17.68 -15.74
C ARG A 193 -2.38 -17.70 -17.18
N MET A 194 -3.17 -16.69 -17.56
CA MET A 194 -3.79 -16.61 -18.89
C MET A 194 -2.81 -16.06 -19.91
N LYS A 195 -2.78 -16.65 -21.10
CA LYS A 195 -2.00 -16.17 -22.25
C LYS A 195 -2.82 -15.32 -23.20
N GLU A 196 -4.13 -15.60 -23.29
CA GLU A 196 -5.07 -14.89 -24.15
C GLU A 196 -5.20 -13.43 -23.72
N ASN A 197 -5.39 -12.54 -24.69
CA ASN A 197 -5.48 -11.09 -24.47
C ASN A 197 -4.34 -10.51 -23.60
N GLY A 198 -3.15 -11.14 -23.67
CA GLY A 198 -2.03 -10.73 -22.82
C GLY A 198 -2.22 -10.99 -21.34
N GLY A 199 -3.31 -11.71 -20.92
CA GLY A 199 -3.70 -11.95 -19.53
C GLY A 199 -4.73 -10.97 -18.98
N CYS A 200 -5.18 -9.99 -19.76
CA CYS A 200 -6.23 -9.07 -19.34
C CYS A 200 -7.60 -9.77 -19.34
N VAL A 201 -8.20 -9.87 -18.16
CA VAL A 201 -9.50 -10.56 -17.94
C VAL A 201 -10.64 -9.57 -18.03
N GLN A 202 -10.48 -8.38 -17.46
CA GLN A 202 -11.54 -7.39 -17.34
C GLN A 202 -10.97 -5.97 -17.44
N ARG A 203 -11.75 -5.08 -18.04
CA ARG A 203 -11.53 -3.65 -18.04
C ARG A 203 -12.80 -2.92 -17.66
N ILE A 204 -12.69 -2.00 -16.71
CA ILE A 204 -13.79 -1.18 -16.23
C ILE A 204 -13.38 0.26 -16.49
N CYS A 205 -14.00 0.90 -17.48
CA CYS A 205 -13.72 2.27 -17.84
C CYS A 205 -14.54 3.23 -16.98
N GLY A 206 -13.88 4.23 -16.44
CA GLY A 206 -14.49 5.39 -15.80
C GLY A 206 -14.78 6.51 -16.80
N ILE A 207 -15.00 7.71 -16.29
CA ILE A 207 -15.20 8.92 -17.08
C ILE A 207 -13.82 9.47 -17.47
N PRO A 208 -13.57 9.81 -18.74
CA PRO A 208 -12.31 10.43 -19.14
C PRO A 208 -12.02 11.72 -18.34
N GLY A 209 -10.82 11.79 -17.78
CA GLY A 209 -10.41 12.88 -16.89
C GLY A 209 -10.51 12.57 -15.39
N ASP A 210 -11.35 11.60 -15.01
CA ASP A 210 -11.44 11.13 -13.61
C ASP A 210 -10.38 10.05 -13.35
N ASN A 211 -9.12 10.47 -13.25
CA ASN A 211 -8.01 9.56 -13.08
C ASN A 211 -8.08 8.83 -11.73
N LEU A 212 -7.83 7.52 -11.76
CA LEU A 212 -7.73 6.67 -10.59
C LEU A 212 -6.27 6.67 -10.10
N TYR A 213 -6.04 6.95 -8.82
CA TYR A 213 -4.70 7.01 -8.23
C TYR A 213 -4.42 5.93 -7.20
N ALA A 214 -5.48 5.28 -6.70
CA ALA A 214 -5.33 4.26 -5.69
C ALA A 214 -6.18 3.03 -6.00
N VAL A 215 -5.62 1.85 -5.72
CA VAL A 215 -6.33 0.57 -5.74
C VAL A 215 -5.89 -0.27 -4.56
N CYS A 216 -6.85 -0.94 -3.91
CA CYS A 216 -6.56 -1.94 -2.88
C CYS A 216 -7.56 -3.10 -2.96
N SER A 217 -7.16 -4.24 -2.41
CA SER A 217 -8.02 -5.43 -2.28
C SER A 217 -8.26 -5.77 -0.82
N SER A 218 -9.46 -6.27 -0.52
CA SER A 218 -9.81 -6.77 0.81
C SER A 218 -9.51 -8.26 0.94
N SER A 219 -9.45 -8.75 2.19
CA SER A 219 -9.37 -10.19 2.48
C SER A 219 -10.58 -10.98 1.97
N THR A 220 -11.72 -10.31 1.77
CA THR A 220 -12.93 -10.90 1.17
C THR A 220 -12.94 -10.86 -0.36
N GLY A 221 -11.87 -10.35 -0.98
CA GLY A 221 -11.68 -10.26 -2.42
C GLY A 221 -12.29 -9.03 -3.10
N ASN A 222 -12.97 -8.14 -2.37
CA ASN A 222 -13.45 -6.88 -2.94
C ASN A 222 -12.28 -5.98 -3.35
N ILE A 223 -12.50 -5.17 -4.39
CA ILE A 223 -11.51 -4.22 -4.90
C ILE A 223 -12.07 -2.82 -4.73
N ALA A 224 -11.31 -1.93 -4.10
CA ALA A 224 -11.64 -0.52 -4.03
C ALA A 224 -10.70 0.30 -4.90
N VAL A 225 -11.27 1.30 -5.58
CA VAL A 225 -10.52 2.30 -6.34
C VAL A 225 -10.95 3.70 -5.95
N GLY A 226 -10.04 4.65 -6.07
CA GLY A 226 -10.30 6.07 -5.83
C GLY A 226 -9.33 6.96 -6.61
N GLY A 227 -9.69 8.21 -6.79
CA GLY A 227 -8.88 9.12 -7.58
C GLY A 227 -9.39 10.56 -7.61
N ALA A 228 -9.26 11.18 -8.77
CA ALA A 228 -9.54 12.60 -9.02
C ALA A 228 -11.00 13.00 -8.75
N ASP A 229 -11.93 12.10 -9.00
CA ASP A 229 -13.37 12.35 -8.78
C ASP A 229 -13.78 12.33 -7.29
N ARG A 230 -12.84 12.09 -6.38
CA ARG A 230 -13.07 12.06 -4.92
C ARG A 230 -14.08 11.00 -4.48
N THR A 231 -14.22 9.96 -5.29
CA THR A 231 -15.17 8.87 -5.11
C THR A 231 -14.42 7.59 -4.79
N VAL A 232 -14.88 6.85 -3.80
CA VAL A 232 -14.46 5.47 -3.60
C VAL A 232 -15.49 4.54 -4.23
N THR A 233 -15.04 3.71 -5.15
CA THR A 233 -15.88 2.68 -5.77
C THR A 233 -15.36 1.31 -5.38
N VAL A 234 -16.22 0.47 -4.83
CA VAL A 234 -15.90 -0.91 -4.43
C VAL A 234 -16.58 -1.87 -5.40
N TYR A 235 -15.78 -2.78 -5.97
CA TYR A 235 -16.22 -3.80 -6.92
C TYR A 235 -16.23 -5.19 -6.29
N ASP A 236 -17.26 -5.98 -6.63
CA ASP A 236 -17.28 -7.43 -6.39
C ASP A 236 -16.70 -8.14 -7.63
N PRO A 237 -15.55 -8.82 -7.51
CA PRO A 237 -14.89 -9.48 -8.63
C PRO A 237 -15.67 -10.66 -9.20
N ARG A 238 -16.67 -11.19 -8.47
CA ARG A 238 -17.55 -12.26 -8.96
C ARG A 238 -18.48 -11.79 -10.07
N ARG A 239 -18.83 -10.51 -10.05
CA ARG A 239 -19.81 -9.91 -10.97
C ARG A 239 -19.26 -8.72 -11.74
N TRP A 240 -18.10 -8.18 -11.35
CA TRP A 240 -17.50 -6.97 -11.89
C TRP A 240 -18.45 -5.76 -11.89
N ARG A 241 -19.33 -5.75 -10.91
CA ARG A 241 -20.23 -4.63 -10.63
C ARG A 241 -19.75 -3.89 -9.41
N HIS A 242 -20.00 -2.61 -9.36
CA HIS A 242 -19.80 -1.85 -8.13
C HIS A 242 -20.79 -2.34 -7.06
N SER A 243 -20.27 -2.71 -5.93
CA SER A 243 -21.04 -3.04 -4.73
C SER A 243 -21.42 -1.78 -3.99
N SER A 244 -20.58 -0.77 -4.02
CA SER A 244 -20.82 0.55 -3.46
C SER A 244 -20.07 1.61 -4.28
N ARG A 245 -20.64 2.82 -4.31
CA ARG A 245 -20.03 4.01 -4.87
C ARG A 245 -20.25 5.18 -3.92
N TRP A 246 -19.21 5.58 -3.22
CA TRP A 246 -19.25 6.67 -2.25
C TRP A 246 -18.73 7.96 -2.87
N VAL A 247 -19.67 8.73 -3.42
CA VAL A 247 -19.38 9.94 -4.18
C VAL A 247 -19.01 11.09 -3.25
N ASN A 248 -17.99 11.86 -3.62
CA ASN A 248 -17.49 13.02 -2.86
C ASN A 248 -17.18 12.71 -1.40
N CYS A 249 -16.67 11.51 -1.11
CA CYS A 249 -16.35 11.11 0.26
C CYS A 249 -15.14 11.88 0.83
N SER A 250 -14.25 12.34 -0.03
CA SER A 250 -13.09 13.17 0.32
C SER A 250 -13.28 14.61 -0.19
N LYS A 251 -12.64 15.56 0.48
CA LYS A 251 -12.60 16.97 0.05
C LYS A 251 -11.73 17.16 -1.18
N TYR A 252 -10.66 16.37 -1.30
CA TYR A 252 -9.69 16.42 -2.39
C TYR A 252 -9.54 15.05 -3.04
N GLU A 253 -8.70 14.96 -4.05
CA GLU A 253 -8.38 13.73 -4.76
C GLU A 253 -7.89 12.63 -3.81
N ILE A 254 -8.29 11.39 -4.09
CA ILE A 254 -7.94 10.23 -3.27
C ILE A 254 -6.66 9.64 -3.83
N THR A 255 -5.61 9.57 -2.99
CA THR A 255 -4.29 9.07 -3.36
C THR A 255 -3.90 7.78 -2.64
N GLY A 256 -4.64 7.40 -1.59
CA GLY A 256 -4.36 6.17 -0.85
C GLY A 256 -5.65 5.50 -0.37
N LEU A 257 -5.67 4.17 -0.44
CA LEU A 257 -6.75 3.32 0.02
C LEU A 257 -6.20 2.08 0.71
N ALA A 258 -6.82 1.66 1.81
CA ALA A 258 -6.57 0.37 2.43
C ALA A 258 -7.82 -0.17 3.11
N PHE A 259 -8.18 -1.42 2.87
CA PHE A 259 -9.24 -2.07 3.66
C PHE A 259 -8.76 -2.37 5.07
N SER A 260 -9.66 -2.30 6.02
CA SER A 260 -9.45 -2.85 7.36
C SER A 260 -9.30 -4.37 7.28
N ILE A 261 -8.46 -4.91 8.17
CA ILE A 261 -8.30 -6.36 8.33
C ILE A 261 -9.23 -6.89 9.42
N VAL A 262 -9.49 -6.05 10.42
CA VAL A 262 -10.35 -6.40 11.55
C VAL A 262 -11.80 -6.49 11.11
N ASP A 263 -12.26 -5.52 10.31
CA ASP A 263 -13.61 -5.51 9.74
C ASP A 263 -13.56 -5.15 8.25
N PRO A 264 -13.88 -6.10 7.33
CA PRO A 264 -13.82 -5.87 5.89
C PRO A 264 -14.84 -4.85 5.37
N ASP A 265 -15.76 -4.38 6.21
CA ASP A 265 -16.71 -3.33 5.86
C ASP A 265 -16.13 -1.92 6.03
N TYR A 266 -14.95 -1.81 6.67
CA TYR A 266 -14.24 -0.55 6.82
C TYR A 266 -13.12 -0.38 5.80
N ILE A 267 -12.94 0.87 5.38
CA ILE A 267 -11.88 1.29 4.47
C ILE A 267 -11.24 2.58 4.96
N TYR A 268 -9.91 2.64 4.92
CA TYR A 268 -9.11 3.82 5.17
C TYR A 268 -8.90 4.57 3.87
N ILE A 269 -9.12 5.88 3.88
CA ILE A 269 -9.09 6.74 2.70
C ILE A 269 -8.19 7.93 2.98
N GLN A 270 -7.17 8.12 2.14
CA GLN A 270 -6.29 9.27 2.15
C GLN A 270 -6.60 10.17 0.96
N GLY A 271 -6.79 11.46 1.22
CA GLY A 271 -6.82 12.51 0.20
C GLY A 271 -5.48 13.28 0.12
N VAL A 272 -5.40 14.21 -0.82
CA VAL A 272 -4.28 15.16 -0.94
C VAL A 272 -4.47 16.32 0.05
N ASP A 273 -4.78 16.01 1.28
CA ASP A 273 -4.90 16.99 2.37
C ASP A 273 -4.30 16.43 3.66
N HIS A 274 -4.62 17.08 4.76
CA HIS A 274 -4.12 16.69 6.08
C HIS A 274 -5.03 15.69 6.81
N GLU A 275 -5.98 15.05 6.11
CA GLU A 275 -6.91 14.10 6.72
C GLU A 275 -6.81 12.70 6.08
N VAL A 276 -6.64 11.68 6.92
CA VAL A 276 -6.92 10.29 6.60
C VAL A 276 -8.12 9.87 7.43
N PHE A 277 -9.11 9.23 6.83
CA PHE A 277 -10.30 8.82 7.54
C PHE A 277 -10.65 7.35 7.31
N CYS A 278 -11.34 6.78 8.28
CA CYS A 278 -11.97 5.47 8.18
C CYS A 278 -13.44 5.65 7.86
N GLY A 279 -13.93 4.87 6.93
CA GLY A 279 -15.33 4.87 6.55
C GLY A 279 -15.90 3.47 6.35
N GLN A 280 -17.18 3.35 6.61
CA GLN A 280 -17.97 2.17 6.33
C GLN A 280 -18.48 2.26 4.87
N TRP A 281 -17.80 1.54 3.97
CA TRP A 281 -18.02 1.71 2.54
C TRP A 281 -19.39 1.24 2.03
N LYS A 282 -20.04 0.29 2.74
CA LYS A 282 -21.40 -0.17 2.40
C LYS A 282 -22.45 0.88 2.68
N GLU A 283 -22.29 1.62 3.76
CA GLU A 283 -23.22 2.65 4.20
C GLU A 283 -22.85 4.06 3.72
N ASN A 284 -21.68 4.20 3.07
CA ASN A 284 -21.13 5.50 2.66
C ASN A 284 -21.00 6.48 3.84
N LYS A 285 -20.54 5.98 4.97
CA LYS A 285 -20.49 6.71 6.23
C LYS A 285 -19.06 6.84 6.73
N LYS A 286 -18.63 8.07 7.02
CA LYS A 286 -17.38 8.35 7.70
C LYS A 286 -17.55 8.03 9.18
N ILE A 287 -16.62 7.27 9.77
CA ILE A 287 -16.66 6.84 11.17
C ILE A 287 -15.75 7.72 12.02
N PHE A 288 -14.46 7.80 11.65
CA PHE A 288 -13.50 8.63 12.35
C PHE A 288 -12.41 9.10 11.39
N SER A 289 -11.62 10.07 11.82
CA SER A 289 -10.50 10.58 11.02
C SER A 289 -9.27 10.87 11.87
N PHE A 290 -8.13 10.83 11.19
CA PHE A 290 -6.85 11.29 11.71
C PHE A 290 -6.44 12.55 10.95
N ARG A 291 -5.86 13.53 11.63
CA ARG A 291 -5.32 14.73 11.01
C ARG A 291 -3.84 14.84 11.27
N GLY A 292 -3.08 15.05 10.20
CA GLY A 292 -1.69 15.46 10.27
C GLY A 292 -1.57 16.95 10.55
N ASP A 293 -0.35 17.40 10.82
CA ASP A 293 0.00 18.80 10.98
C ASP A 293 0.16 19.56 9.64
N SER A 294 0.24 18.81 8.55
CA SER A 294 0.31 19.30 7.17
C SER A 294 -0.30 18.26 6.20
N ASN A 295 -0.17 18.49 4.90
CA ASN A 295 -0.67 17.56 3.90
C ASN A 295 0.00 16.19 4.02
N TRP A 296 -0.79 15.14 3.93
CA TRP A 296 -0.31 13.78 3.87
C TRP A 296 0.35 13.51 2.53
N LEU A 297 1.60 13.04 2.56
CA LEU A 297 2.32 12.58 1.37
C LEU A 297 2.05 11.11 1.07
N GLY A 298 1.72 10.34 2.09
CA GLY A 298 1.36 8.95 1.94
C GLY A 298 1.02 8.30 3.27
N PHE A 299 0.29 7.19 3.20
CA PHE A 299 0.06 6.32 4.33
C PHE A 299 0.20 4.85 3.93
N SER A 300 0.47 4.03 4.91
CA SER A 300 0.52 2.58 4.78
C SER A 300 -0.18 1.93 5.96
N LYS A 301 -0.72 0.76 5.75
CA LYS A 301 -1.34 -0.08 6.78
C LYS A 301 -0.55 -1.37 6.95
N CYS A 302 -0.41 -1.82 8.20
CA CYS A 302 0.19 -3.11 8.49
C CYS A 302 -0.61 -4.26 7.84
N SER A 303 0.08 -5.33 7.42
CA SER A 303 -0.54 -6.46 6.71
C SER A 303 -1.47 -7.28 7.62
N ASN A 304 -1.16 -7.39 8.91
CA ASN A 304 -1.84 -8.27 9.86
C ASN A 304 -2.64 -7.55 10.94
N LYS A 305 -2.60 -6.21 10.98
CA LYS A 305 -3.33 -5.37 11.95
C LYS A 305 -3.71 -4.04 11.33
N ASP A 306 -4.69 -3.37 11.94
CA ASP A 306 -5.09 -2.02 11.57
C ASP A 306 -4.22 -0.97 12.26
N ILE A 307 -2.90 -1.10 12.08
CA ILE A 307 -1.94 -0.07 12.45
C ILE A 307 -1.62 0.72 11.19
N LEU A 308 -1.87 2.02 11.24
CA LEU A 308 -1.61 2.96 10.17
C LEU A 308 -0.32 3.72 10.45
N GLY A 309 0.53 3.83 9.46
CA GLY A 309 1.68 4.73 9.47
C GLY A 309 1.59 5.69 8.31
N GLY A 310 1.90 6.96 8.53
CA GLY A 310 1.88 7.95 7.49
C GLY A 310 2.86 9.09 7.74
N TRP A 311 3.13 9.89 6.71
CA TRP A 311 4.03 11.02 6.80
C TRP A 311 3.43 12.24 6.10
N CYS A 312 3.78 13.39 6.65
CA CYS A 312 3.30 14.68 6.22
C CYS A 312 4.41 15.51 5.56
N ASP A 313 4.01 16.52 4.82
CA ASP A 313 4.92 17.47 4.14
C ASP A 313 5.83 18.23 5.12
N SER A 314 5.41 18.40 6.37
CA SER A 314 6.23 18.94 7.47
C SER A 314 7.43 18.06 7.84
N GLY A 315 7.45 16.79 7.39
CA GLY A 315 8.40 15.77 7.84
C GLY A 315 7.94 15.00 9.09
N SER A 316 6.77 15.28 9.62
CA SER A 316 6.19 14.54 10.74
C SER A 316 5.74 13.14 10.29
N ILE A 317 5.97 12.16 11.16
CA ILE A 317 5.52 10.77 10.98
C ILE A 317 4.45 10.50 12.03
N PHE A 318 3.33 9.96 11.59
CA PHE A 318 2.20 9.59 12.43
C PHE A 318 2.00 8.09 12.42
N ILE A 319 1.74 7.52 13.58
CA ILE A 319 1.42 6.12 13.75
C ILE A 319 0.13 6.05 14.56
N ALA A 320 -0.83 5.25 14.08
CA ALA A 320 -2.10 5.06 14.75
C ALA A 320 -2.44 3.57 14.83
N ASP A 321 -2.68 3.07 16.03
CA ASP A 321 -3.27 1.75 16.26
C ASP A 321 -4.78 1.89 16.33
N VAL A 322 -5.48 1.30 15.36
CA VAL A 322 -6.93 1.35 15.31
C VAL A 322 -7.48 0.13 16.03
N VAL A 323 -7.95 0.35 17.23
CA VAL A 323 -8.59 -0.71 18.04
C VAL A 323 -10.00 -0.94 17.52
N GLY A 324 -10.38 -2.20 17.29
CA GLY A 324 -11.72 -2.58 16.86
C GLY A 324 -12.82 -2.14 17.84
N ASP A 325 -14.05 -2.05 17.35
CA ASP A 325 -15.24 -1.50 18.01
C ASP A 325 -15.52 -2.02 19.45
N ASP A 326 -15.04 -3.20 19.82
CA ASP A 326 -15.27 -3.79 21.15
C ASP A 326 -14.65 -2.98 22.30
N LYS A 327 -13.67 -2.12 22.01
CA LYS A 327 -13.08 -1.22 23.03
C LYS A 327 -13.62 0.21 22.97
N LEU A 328 -14.30 0.60 21.88
CA LEU A 328 -14.93 1.92 21.75
C LEU A 328 -16.29 2.01 22.48
N VAL A 329 -16.93 0.87 22.73
CA VAL A 329 -18.24 0.78 23.38
C VAL A 329 -18.13 0.72 24.92
N SER A 330 -16.97 0.39 25.47
CA SER A 330 -16.79 0.23 26.93
C SER A 330 -16.41 1.51 27.69
N SER A 331 -16.41 2.67 27.02
CA SER A 331 -16.09 3.98 27.63
C SER A 331 -17.26 5.00 27.60
N GLU A 332 -18.51 4.51 27.56
CA GLU A 332 -19.69 5.34 27.89
C GLU A 332 -20.01 5.32 29.38
#